data_df70d68fd34f62bc3fa7c1a38a47074a
#
_entry.id   df70d68fd34f62bc3fa7c1a38a47074a
#
_cell.length_a   1.000
_cell.length_b   1.000
_cell.length_c   1.000
_cell.angle_alpha   90.00
_cell.angle_beta   90.00
_cell.angle_gamma   90.00
#
_symmetry.space_group_name_H-M   'P 1'
#
loop_
_entity.id
_entity.type
_entity.pdbx_description
1 polymer ?
#
loop_
_entity_poly.entity_id
_entity_poly.type
_entity_poly.pdbx_seq_one_letter_code
_entity_poly.pdbx_strand_id
1 'polypeptide(L)'
;MLRLYALGAGVACIALAILVQGLLPIAIPESRETRATRAVRNELGEVKWVWHEASPYTAPEELGRRVYQREGCWYCHSQYVRPVAGESQRWGPVSEVGEYAHDRPHLLSTRRIGPDLTRVGLKVSDHWHFAHHWAPRDVVPDTIMPEFRWLYRKARVPLVDGAERPALGASDALRAIFTFRADAPIPLYPSPDGLAFAAQTDGTPVLDVENLPAPYDRPETWRGRTLTIVAPTDELRGLVAYTQKLGTNRGAWRDAFEPQALAVSVMSIPQTEGQVDRGRVVYGRRCAGCHGVEGDGNGPVATFLDPRPRNFTLGSFKFRSTPSGSLPTDGDLYRTLTRGVRWTAMPTWHELPEKDRVAVIAYVKTFSPRWQEERPEPAIAIGDPPPTTPARLARGKTLYAQAKCAECHGEGGRGDGPAAAGLRDDSRFPIRPTDFTRGQFKAGGDVRDLYRTMTTGLDGTPMPSFADSMTDDERWAISAYVLSLSAFRDPLTGAPLSLDEAARARLNAPDAGRFASPRLALDPTAPPDLAGQPKALVRFHKGILGEGR
;
A
#
# COMPACT_ATOMS: atom_id res chain seq x y z
N MET A 1 24.91 31.48 50.78
CA MET A 1 23.51 31.79 50.32
C MET A 1 23.31 31.49 48.84
N LEU A 2 24.07 32.03 47.90
CA LEU A 2 23.90 31.81 46.45
C LEU A 2 23.84 30.32 46.05
N ARG A 3 24.69 29.45 46.61
CA ARG A 3 24.69 27.99 46.32
C ARG A 3 23.41 27.30 46.81
N LEU A 4 22.82 27.74 47.92
CA LEU A 4 21.56 27.22 48.41
C LEU A 4 20.39 27.62 47.54
N TYR A 5 20.37 28.87 47.05
CA TYR A 5 19.36 29.32 46.08
C TYR A 5 19.47 28.59 44.75
N ALA A 6 20.67 28.38 44.24
CA ALA A 6 20.88 27.62 43.03
C ALA A 6 20.45 26.17 43.15
N LEU A 7 20.78 25.51 44.27
CA LEU A 7 20.31 24.14 44.55
C LEU A 7 18.77 24.07 44.69
N GLY A 8 18.19 25.02 45.45
CA GLY A 8 16.73 25.10 45.61
C GLY A 8 15.99 25.32 44.28
N ALA A 9 16.52 26.22 43.42
CA ALA A 9 15.98 26.45 42.09
C ALA A 9 16.10 25.20 41.22
N GLY A 10 17.22 24.48 41.24
CA GLY A 10 17.41 23.23 40.50
C GLY A 10 16.43 22.14 40.94
N VAL A 11 16.25 21.96 42.24
CA VAL A 11 15.27 20.99 42.77
C VAL A 11 13.85 21.37 42.37
N ALA A 12 13.49 22.67 42.46
CA ALA A 12 12.17 23.14 42.07
C ALA A 12 11.90 22.93 40.57
N CYS A 13 12.90 23.19 39.70
CA CYS A 13 12.78 22.92 38.27
C CYS A 13 12.59 21.42 37.96
N ILE A 14 13.34 20.54 38.66
CA ILE A 14 13.18 19.08 38.50
C ILE A 14 11.81 18.63 39.01
N ALA A 15 11.36 19.10 40.17
CA ALA A 15 10.05 18.78 40.69
C ALA A 15 8.91 19.26 39.79
N LEU A 16 9.03 20.46 39.22
CA LEU A 16 8.09 21.00 38.25
C LEU A 16 8.09 20.17 36.94
N ALA A 17 9.26 19.76 36.47
CA ALA A 17 9.37 18.91 35.29
C ALA A 17 8.69 17.53 35.53
N ILE A 18 8.93 16.91 36.68
CA ILE A 18 8.26 15.66 37.07
C ILE A 18 6.73 15.86 37.16
N LEU A 19 6.29 16.94 37.77
CA LEU A 19 4.87 17.27 37.89
C LEU A 19 4.23 17.47 36.48
N VAL A 20 4.82 18.32 35.67
CA VAL A 20 4.22 18.74 34.39
C VAL A 20 4.37 17.67 33.30
N GLN A 21 5.52 16.99 33.24
CA GLN A 21 5.79 16.02 32.17
C GLN A 21 5.51 14.57 32.59
N GLY A 22 5.51 14.26 33.90
CA GLY A 22 5.26 12.94 34.42
C GLY A 22 3.85 12.77 34.98
N LEU A 23 3.50 13.54 36.02
CA LEU A 23 2.27 13.34 36.77
C LEU A 23 1.03 13.97 36.14
N LEU A 24 1.17 15.17 35.61
CA LEU A 24 0.04 15.88 34.98
C LEU A 24 -0.54 15.13 33.77
N PRO A 25 0.25 14.60 32.83
CA PRO A 25 -0.29 13.79 31.76
C PRO A 25 -1.06 12.56 32.23
N ILE A 26 -0.61 11.93 33.35
CA ILE A 26 -1.31 10.78 33.93
C ILE A 26 -2.67 11.20 34.53
N ALA A 27 -2.78 12.41 35.04
CA ALA A 27 -4.01 12.93 35.64
C ALA A 27 -5.05 13.43 34.59
N ILE A 28 -4.61 13.70 33.36
CA ILE A 28 -5.49 14.16 32.28
C ILE A 28 -6.24 12.96 31.69
N PRO A 29 -7.59 12.92 31.75
CA PRO A 29 -8.36 11.78 31.24
C PRO A 29 -8.08 11.45 29.79
N GLU A 30 -7.88 12.45 28.94
CA GLU A 30 -7.62 12.32 27.51
C GLU A 30 -6.30 11.58 27.22
N SER A 31 -5.31 11.66 28.13
CA SER A 31 -4.05 10.92 27.99
C SER A 31 -4.19 9.41 28.22
N ARG A 32 -5.32 8.98 28.79
CA ARG A 32 -5.66 7.59 29.03
C ARG A 32 -6.63 7.02 28.00
N GLU A 33 -7.01 7.82 26.99
CA GLU A 33 -7.91 7.37 25.95
C GLU A 33 -7.25 6.21 25.17
N THR A 34 -7.97 5.09 25.12
CA THR A 34 -7.55 3.87 24.42
C THR A 34 -8.24 3.70 23.07
N ARG A 35 -9.24 4.54 22.80
CA ARG A 35 -10.01 4.51 21.57
C ARG A 35 -9.52 5.59 20.60
N ALA A 36 -9.51 5.24 19.33
CA ALA A 36 -9.28 6.16 18.23
C ALA A 36 -10.48 6.17 17.28
N THR A 37 -10.65 7.25 16.53
CA THR A 37 -11.64 7.26 15.46
C THR A 37 -11.15 6.35 14.33
N ARG A 38 -12.01 5.42 13.89
CA ARG A 38 -11.73 4.43 12.87
C ARG A 38 -12.71 4.58 11.71
N ALA A 39 -12.19 4.68 10.50
CA ALA A 39 -13.00 4.60 9.29
C ALA A 39 -13.35 3.14 9.02
N VAL A 40 -14.63 2.82 8.98
CA VAL A 40 -15.15 1.48 8.68
C VAL A 40 -16.15 1.56 7.54
N ARG A 41 -16.26 0.49 6.75
CA ARG A 41 -17.36 0.36 5.78
C ARG A 41 -18.58 -0.19 6.50
N ASN A 42 -19.74 0.42 6.25
CA ASN A 42 -21.01 -0.13 6.70
C ASN A 42 -21.48 -1.25 5.74
N GLU A 43 -22.61 -1.86 6.05
CA GLU A 43 -23.20 -2.94 5.24
C GLU A 43 -23.61 -2.47 3.82
N LEU A 44 -23.77 -1.17 3.63
CA LEU A 44 -24.07 -0.56 2.33
C LEU A 44 -22.80 -0.16 1.55
N GLY A 45 -21.61 -0.47 2.07
CA GLY A 45 -20.33 -0.13 1.45
C GLY A 45 -19.85 1.31 1.68
N GLU A 46 -20.60 2.14 2.42
CA GLU A 46 -20.22 3.52 2.74
C GLU A 46 -19.17 3.54 3.85
N VAL A 47 -18.24 4.50 3.76
CA VAL A 47 -17.21 4.70 4.80
C VAL A 47 -17.73 5.66 5.87
N LYS A 48 -17.76 5.20 7.11
CA LYS A 48 -18.17 5.98 8.28
C LYS A 48 -17.06 5.98 9.32
N TRP A 49 -16.97 7.05 10.12
CA TRP A 49 -16.06 7.13 11.25
C TRP A 49 -16.75 6.70 12.54
N VAL A 50 -16.12 5.81 13.29
CA VAL A 50 -16.61 5.34 14.60
C VAL A 50 -15.48 5.35 15.60
N TRP A 51 -15.81 5.52 16.89
CA TRP A 51 -14.87 5.26 17.97
C TRP A 51 -14.65 3.77 18.11
N HIS A 52 -13.40 3.37 18.14
CA HIS A 52 -13.00 1.97 18.25
C HIS A 52 -11.79 1.82 19.16
N GLU A 53 -11.80 0.78 19.98
CA GLU A 53 -10.66 0.42 20.82
C GLU A 53 -9.46 0.09 19.94
N ALA A 54 -8.28 0.65 20.26
CA ALA A 54 -7.06 0.32 19.57
C ALA A 54 -6.73 -1.16 19.77
N SER A 55 -6.35 -1.83 18.71
CA SER A 55 -5.98 -3.25 18.78
C SER A 55 -4.55 -3.41 19.29
N PRO A 56 -4.29 -4.34 20.23
CA PRO A 56 -2.95 -4.64 20.72
C PRO A 56 -2.06 -5.19 19.59
N TYR A 57 -0.77 -5.20 19.85
CA TYR A 57 0.20 -5.84 18.97
C TYR A 57 0.10 -7.36 19.05
N THR A 58 0.18 -8.01 17.90
CA THR A 58 0.41 -9.45 17.81
C THR A 58 1.86 -9.79 18.16
N ALA A 59 2.18 -11.04 18.41
CA ALA A 59 3.56 -11.45 18.74
C ALA A 59 4.59 -11.06 17.63
N PRO A 60 4.31 -11.23 16.33
CA PRO A 60 5.21 -10.71 15.29
C PRO A 60 5.35 -9.18 15.29
N GLU A 61 4.26 -8.44 15.47
CA GLU A 61 4.27 -6.98 15.53
C GLU A 61 5.08 -6.48 16.75
N GLU A 62 4.95 -7.14 17.89
CA GLU A 62 5.72 -6.81 19.09
C GLU A 62 7.21 -7.13 18.92
N LEU A 63 7.55 -8.25 18.26
CA LEU A 63 8.92 -8.54 17.86
C LEU A 63 9.46 -7.42 16.97
N GLY A 64 8.68 -7.03 15.97
CA GLY A 64 9.06 -5.96 15.04
C GLY A 64 9.26 -4.61 15.71
N ARG A 65 8.43 -4.29 16.69
CA ARG A 65 8.58 -3.08 17.49
C ARG A 65 9.90 -3.05 18.25
N ARG A 66 10.31 -4.18 18.83
CA ARG A 66 11.63 -4.30 19.49
C ARG A 66 12.78 -4.15 18.50
N VAL A 67 12.66 -4.74 17.30
CA VAL A 67 13.64 -4.58 16.23
C VAL A 67 13.72 -3.11 15.78
N TYR A 68 12.58 -2.44 15.59
CA TYR A 68 12.50 -1.02 15.24
C TYR A 68 13.25 -0.13 16.24
N GLN A 69 13.12 -0.42 17.54
CA GLN A 69 13.85 0.28 18.60
C GLN A 69 15.33 -0.04 18.55
N ARG A 70 15.72 -1.32 18.47
CA ARG A 70 17.10 -1.79 18.47
C ARG A 70 17.90 -1.25 17.27
N GLU A 71 17.30 -1.27 16.08
CA GLU A 71 17.94 -0.77 14.86
C GLU A 71 17.94 0.77 14.77
N GLY A 72 17.31 1.45 15.71
CA GLY A 72 17.33 2.91 15.78
C GLY A 72 16.49 3.62 14.72
N CYS A 73 15.48 2.96 14.14
CA CYS A 73 14.64 3.53 13.08
C CYS A 73 13.98 4.85 13.52
N TRP A 74 13.59 4.96 14.78
CA TRP A 74 12.96 6.14 15.38
C TRP A 74 13.89 7.37 15.46
N TYR A 75 15.20 7.22 15.27
CA TYR A 75 16.10 8.37 15.17
C TYR A 75 15.92 9.15 13.86
N CYS A 76 15.47 8.48 12.81
CA CYS A 76 15.28 9.08 11.48
C CYS A 76 13.82 9.26 11.11
N HIS A 77 12.91 8.45 11.67
CA HIS A 77 11.50 8.41 11.35
C HIS A 77 10.65 8.82 12.54
N SER A 78 9.72 9.77 12.33
CA SER A 78 8.69 10.06 13.32
C SER A 78 7.47 9.13 13.13
N GLN A 79 6.68 8.98 14.19
CA GLN A 79 5.40 8.30 14.19
C GLN A 79 4.33 9.23 14.81
N TYR A 80 4.20 10.43 14.27
CA TYR A 80 3.26 11.42 14.81
C TYR A 80 2.87 12.44 13.75
N VAL A 81 1.66 12.33 13.25
CA VAL A 81 1.07 13.37 12.37
C VAL A 81 0.54 14.49 13.26
N ARG A 82 1.19 15.65 13.20
CA ARG A 82 0.91 16.80 14.05
C ARG A 82 -0.28 17.59 13.52
N PRO A 83 -1.03 18.30 14.40
CA PRO A 83 -2.11 19.18 14.01
C PRO A 83 -1.59 20.55 13.52
N VAL A 84 -0.70 20.52 12.51
CA VAL A 84 -0.13 21.74 11.90
C VAL A 84 -0.39 21.74 10.40
N ALA A 85 -0.37 22.94 9.81
CA ALA A 85 -0.67 23.13 8.39
C ALA A 85 0.19 22.23 7.49
N GLY A 86 -0.44 21.56 6.53
CA GLY A 86 0.22 20.72 5.53
C GLY A 86 0.57 19.31 5.97
N GLU A 87 0.60 18.99 7.27
CA GLU A 87 0.99 17.65 7.70
C GLU A 87 -0.05 16.58 7.39
N SER A 88 -1.31 16.87 7.66
CA SER A 88 -2.38 15.93 7.35
C SER A 88 -2.55 15.70 5.85
N GLN A 89 -2.29 16.70 5.03
CA GLN A 89 -2.30 16.58 3.56
C GLN A 89 -1.19 15.65 3.07
N ARG A 90 -0.05 15.68 3.73
CA ARG A 90 1.12 14.88 3.36
C ARG A 90 1.09 13.46 3.95
N TRP A 91 0.72 13.33 5.22
CA TRP A 91 0.87 12.10 5.97
C TRP A 91 -0.45 11.38 6.29
N GLY A 92 -1.60 12.03 6.13
CA GLY A 92 -2.91 11.50 6.48
C GLY A 92 -3.48 12.12 7.77
N PRO A 93 -4.55 11.58 8.33
CA PRO A 93 -5.25 12.18 9.47
C PRO A 93 -4.33 12.41 10.66
N VAL A 94 -4.56 13.52 11.36
CA VAL A 94 -3.84 13.88 12.60
C VAL A 94 -3.89 12.71 13.58
N SER A 95 -2.78 12.48 14.27
CA SER A 95 -2.67 11.41 15.27
C SER A 95 -3.57 11.65 16.47
N GLU A 96 -4.21 10.61 16.95
CA GLU A 96 -5.03 10.60 18.16
C GLU A 96 -4.34 9.78 19.27
N VAL A 97 -4.53 10.18 20.53
CA VAL A 97 -3.88 9.55 21.68
C VAL A 97 -4.16 8.04 21.71
N GLY A 98 -5.40 7.64 21.48
CA GLY A 98 -5.80 6.24 21.53
C GLY A 98 -5.11 5.35 20.50
N GLU A 99 -4.58 5.90 19.40
CA GLU A 99 -3.82 5.10 18.43
C GLU A 99 -2.57 4.46 19.06
N TYR A 100 -2.03 5.08 20.11
CA TYR A 100 -0.80 4.69 20.80
C TYR A 100 -1.04 3.96 22.12
N ALA A 101 -2.27 3.53 22.40
CA ALA A 101 -2.65 2.88 23.66
C ALA A 101 -1.74 1.71 24.01
N HIS A 102 -1.29 0.95 23.02
CA HIS A 102 -0.40 -0.21 23.16
C HIS A 102 1.06 0.08 22.80
N ASP A 103 1.39 1.30 22.38
CA ASP A 103 2.76 1.69 21.99
C ASP A 103 3.51 2.30 23.18
N ARG A 104 3.97 1.46 24.10
CA ARG A 104 4.68 1.88 25.33
C ARG A 104 6.09 1.31 25.39
N PRO A 105 7.15 2.17 25.57
CA PRO A 105 7.13 3.65 25.50
C PRO A 105 6.79 4.13 24.09
N HIS A 106 6.16 5.31 23.98
CA HIS A 106 5.79 5.88 22.68
C HIS A 106 7.02 6.21 21.83
N LEU A 107 6.98 5.82 20.56
CA LEU A 107 8.07 6.03 19.60
C LEU A 107 7.79 7.22 18.66
N LEU A 108 7.18 8.27 19.19
CA LEU A 108 6.68 9.41 18.41
C LEU A 108 7.77 10.07 17.57
N SER A 109 8.93 10.36 18.18
CA SER A 109 10.03 11.12 17.61
C SER A 109 9.57 12.46 16.98
N THR A 110 10.48 13.38 16.77
CA THR A 110 10.25 14.65 16.10
C THR A 110 11.08 14.81 14.84
N ARG A 111 12.06 13.93 14.67
CA ARG A 111 12.96 13.95 13.51
C ARG A 111 12.33 13.27 12.31
N ARG A 112 12.48 13.88 11.14
CA ARG A 112 12.04 13.36 9.85
C ARG A 112 13.16 13.46 8.83
N ILE A 113 14.27 12.80 9.13
CA ILE A 113 15.35 12.56 8.15
C ILE A 113 14.80 11.65 7.06
N GLY A 114 14.09 10.59 7.45
CA GLY A 114 13.15 9.84 6.62
C GLY A 114 11.71 10.35 6.80
N PRO A 115 10.73 9.79 6.06
CA PRO A 115 9.33 10.15 6.18
C PRO A 115 8.73 9.77 7.53
N ASP A 116 7.61 10.40 7.89
CA ASP A 116 6.76 9.95 8.99
C ASP A 116 6.14 8.58 8.67
N LEU A 117 6.15 7.68 9.64
CA LEU A 117 5.66 6.30 9.47
C LEU A 117 4.29 6.04 10.10
N THR A 118 3.67 7.03 10.75
CA THR A 118 2.37 6.83 11.43
C THR A 118 1.31 6.20 10.53
N ARG A 119 1.32 6.53 9.23
CA ARG A 119 0.33 6.09 8.23
C ARG A 119 0.93 5.21 7.15
N VAL A 120 2.11 4.60 7.41
CA VAL A 120 2.80 3.78 6.40
C VAL A 120 2.11 2.43 6.21
N GLY A 121 1.47 1.91 7.25
CA GLY A 121 0.79 0.63 7.20
C GLY A 121 -0.16 0.54 6.02
N LEU A 122 -0.07 -0.56 5.30
CA LEU A 122 -0.87 -0.87 4.12
C LEU A 122 -0.71 0.14 2.94
N LYS A 123 0.30 1.02 2.99
CA LYS A 123 0.61 1.94 1.90
C LYS A 123 1.29 1.23 0.73
N VAL A 124 2.23 0.36 1.07
CA VAL A 124 3.00 -0.47 0.12
C VAL A 124 3.00 -1.92 0.58
N SER A 125 3.36 -2.85 -0.30
CA SER A 125 3.41 -4.28 0.03
C SER A 125 4.58 -4.64 0.95
N ASP A 126 4.50 -5.79 1.60
CA ASP A 126 5.59 -6.36 2.39
C ASP A 126 6.87 -6.52 1.55
N HIS A 127 6.71 -6.91 0.29
CA HIS A 127 7.81 -7.06 -0.67
C HIS A 127 8.56 -5.75 -0.90
N TRP A 128 7.85 -4.60 -0.95
CA TRP A 128 8.49 -3.30 -1.01
C TRP A 128 9.35 -3.05 0.23
N HIS A 129 8.82 -3.37 1.41
CA HIS A 129 9.58 -3.22 2.65
C HIS A 129 10.82 -4.11 2.65
N PHE A 130 10.71 -5.37 2.20
CA PHE A 130 11.88 -6.25 2.07
C PHE A 130 12.91 -5.67 1.11
N ALA A 131 12.52 -5.28 -0.09
CA ALA A 131 13.44 -4.65 -1.03
C ALA A 131 14.09 -3.38 -0.45
N HIS A 132 13.29 -2.54 0.23
CA HIS A 132 13.75 -1.29 0.83
C HIS A 132 14.75 -1.49 1.97
N HIS A 133 14.63 -2.53 2.78
CA HIS A 133 15.62 -2.85 3.81
C HIS A 133 16.86 -3.54 3.24
N TRP A 134 16.74 -4.25 2.13
CA TRP A 134 17.87 -4.90 1.46
C TRP A 134 18.78 -3.90 0.77
N ALA A 135 18.22 -3.06 -0.08
CA ALA A 135 18.91 -2.09 -0.89
C ALA A 135 18.07 -0.79 -0.99
N PRO A 136 18.07 0.07 0.04
CA PRO A 136 17.23 1.26 0.06
C PRO A 136 17.44 2.16 -1.15
N ARG A 137 18.69 2.28 -1.65
CA ARG A 137 19.04 3.12 -2.80
C ARG A 137 18.51 2.60 -4.13
N ASP A 138 18.31 1.29 -4.26
CA ASP A 138 17.72 0.72 -5.46
C ASP A 138 16.21 1.02 -5.54
N VAL A 139 15.57 1.21 -4.37
CA VAL A 139 14.15 1.60 -4.25
C VAL A 139 13.97 3.12 -4.27
N VAL A 140 14.83 3.84 -3.54
CA VAL A 140 14.82 5.29 -3.40
C VAL A 140 16.24 5.81 -3.60
N PRO A 141 16.69 6.11 -4.82
CA PRO A 141 18.10 6.39 -5.15
C PRO A 141 18.78 7.47 -4.31
N ASP A 142 18.05 8.51 -3.92
CA ASP A 142 18.59 9.64 -3.15
C ASP A 142 18.51 9.41 -1.62
N THR A 143 18.16 8.22 -1.16
CA THR A 143 18.05 7.94 0.28
C THR A 143 19.40 7.82 0.95
N ILE A 144 19.45 8.27 2.21
CA ILE A 144 20.57 8.03 3.12
C ILE A 144 20.31 6.87 4.07
N MET A 145 19.15 6.21 3.95
CA MET A 145 18.82 5.04 4.76
C MET A 145 19.88 3.95 4.53
N PRO A 146 20.46 3.38 5.62
CA PRO A 146 21.43 2.29 5.48
C PRO A 146 20.77 0.99 5.03
N GLU A 147 21.56 0.09 4.46
CA GLU A 147 21.16 -1.27 4.20
C GLU A 147 21.12 -2.07 5.49
N PHE A 148 20.07 -2.91 5.66
CA PHE A 148 19.88 -3.78 6.83
C PHE A 148 20.09 -5.25 6.45
N ARG A 149 21.16 -5.57 5.71
CA ARG A 149 21.42 -6.92 5.16
C ARG A 149 21.60 -8.00 6.22
N TRP A 150 21.90 -7.65 7.46
CA TRP A 150 21.99 -8.60 8.59
C TRP A 150 20.62 -9.12 9.04
N LEU A 151 19.54 -8.47 8.63
CA LEU A 151 18.17 -8.96 8.85
C LEU A 151 17.75 -10.01 7.81
N TYR A 152 18.68 -10.50 6.99
CA TYR A 152 18.43 -11.53 5.99
C TYR A 152 19.31 -12.75 6.19
N ARG A 153 18.77 -13.92 5.85
CA ARG A 153 19.52 -15.17 5.70
C ARG A 153 19.90 -15.32 4.24
N LYS A 154 21.05 -15.95 3.98
CA LYS A 154 21.58 -16.17 2.63
C LYS A 154 22.09 -17.58 2.49
N ALA A 155 21.85 -18.18 1.31
CA ALA A 155 22.45 -19.44 0.92
C ALA A 155 22.98 -19.34 -0.51
N ARG A 156 24.18 -19.85 -0.76
CA ARG A 156 24.74 -19.98 -2.11
C ARG A 156 24.45 -21.38 -2.61
N VAL A 157 23.78 -21.49 -3.74
CA VAL A 157 23.33 -22.77 -4.31
C VAL A 157 23.75 -22.83 -5.76
N PRO A 158 24.47 -23.86 -6.19
CA PRO A 158 24.82 -24.05 -7.60
C PRO A 158 23.56 -24.33 -8.41
N LEU A 159 23.50 -23.80 -9.62
CA LEU A 159 22.50 -24.19 -10.61
C LEU A 159 23.05 -25.39 -11.36
N VAL A 160 22.30 -26.48 -11.37
CA VAL A 160 22.65 -27.75 -12.01
C VAL A 160 21.74 -28.01 -13.19
N ASP A 161 22.23 -28.84 -14.08
CA ASP A 161 21.47 -29.37 -15.21
C ASP A 161 20.40 -30.33 -14.69
N GLY A 162 19.15 -29.99 -14.85
CA GLY A 162 18.02 -30.87 -14.62
C GLY A 162 17.34 -31.13 -15.95
N ALA A 163 17.42 -32.33 -16.49
CA ALA A 163 16.90 -32.84 -17.76
C ALA A 163 16.78 -31.86 -18.97
N GLU A 164 16.19 -30.73 -18.83
CA GLU A 164 16.09 -29.68 -19.88
C GLU A 164 16.17 -28.27 -19.34
N ARG A 165 16.13 -28.08 -18.02
CA ARG A 165 15.99 -26.75 -17.39
C ARG A 165 16.85 -26.66 -16.13
N PRO A 166 17.28 -25.42 -15.72
CA PRO A 166 18.06 -25.26 -14.50
C PRO A 166 17.25 -25.68 -13.26
N ALA A 167 17.94 -26.31 -12.33
CA ALA A 167 17.40 -26.68 -11.02
C ALA A 167 18.35 -26.22 -9.92
N LEU A 168 17.84 -26.06 -8.71
CA LEU A 168 18.66 -25.79 -7.55
C LEU A 168 19.44 -27.07 -7.17
N GLY A 169 20.75 -26.96 -7.09
CA GLY A 169 21.61 -28.05 -6.60
C GLY A 169 21.38 -28.29 -5.10
N ALA A 170 21.72 -29.47 -4.65
CA ALA A 170 21.69 -29.81 -3.24
C ALA A 170 22.65 -28.92 -2.46
N SER A 171 22.21 -28.36 -1.35
CA SER A 171 22.99 -27.48 -0.47
C SER A 171 22.56 -27.64 0.97
N ASP A 172 23.48 -28.06 1.82
CA ASP A 172 23.24 -28.11 3.27
C ASP A 172 23.06 -26.69 3.85
N ALA A 173 23.71 -25.70 3.27
CA ALA A 173 23.51 -24.30 3.65
C ALA A 173 22.08 -23.85 3.36
N LEU A 174 21.49 -24.27 2.23
CA LEU A 174 20.10 -23.99 1.91
C LEU A 174 19.15 -24.62 2.94
N ARG A 175 19.39 -25.91 3.26
CA ARG A 175 18.59 -26.64 4.27
C ARG A 175 18.73 -26.07 5.66
N ALA A 176 19.92 -25.61 6.05
CA ALA A 176 20.17 -25.03 7.36
C ALA A 176 19.50 -23.67 7.57
N ILE A 177 19.27 -22.91 6.49
CA ILE A 177 18.71 -21.56 6.54
C ILE A 177 17.18 -21.57 6.41
N PHE A 178 16.64 -22.49 5.62
CA PHE A 178 15.21 -22.53 5.30
C PHE A 178 14.53 -23.75 5.94
N THR A 179 13.30 -23.57 6.35
CA THR A 179 12.40 -24.67 6.75
C THR A 179 11.66 -25.14 5.51
N PHE A 180 11.86 -26.39 5.10
CA PHE A 180 11.22 -26.95 3.91
C PHE A 180 9.87 -27.57 4.24
N ARG A 181 8.86 -27.22 3.42
CA ARG A 181 7.58 -27.92 3.34
C ARG A 181 7.41 -28.41 1.92
N ALA A 182 7.21 -29.71 1.75
CA ALA A 182 7.13 -30.33 0.42
C ALA A 182 5.92 -29.87 -0.39
N ASP A 183 4.85 -29.46 0.29
CA ASP A 183 3.56 -29.04 -0.26
C ASP A 183 3.46 -27.52 -0.54
N ALA A 184 4.49 -26.76 -0.18
CA ALA A 184 4.50 -25.30 -0.28
C ALA A 184 5.77 -24.79 -0.99
N PRO A 185 5.89 -24.97 -2.32
CA PRO A 185 7.05 -24.49 -3.05
C PRO A 185 7.09 -22.95 -3.07
N ILE A 186 8.29 -22.39 -2.97
CA ILE A 186 8.58 -20.97 -3.09
C ILE A 186 9.17 -20.70 -4.47
N PRO A 187 8.44 -20.11 -5.42
CA PRO A 187 8.99 -19.77 -6.72
C PRO A 187 10.06 -18.68 -6.60
N LEU A 188 11.20 -18.90 -7.20
CA LEU A 188 12.32 -17.97 -7.25
C LEU A 188 12.52 -17.44 -8.65
N TYR A 189 12.69 -16.15 -8.75
CA TYR A 189 13.00 -15.44 -9.99
C TYR A 189 14.36 -14.77 -9.84
N PRO A 190 15.45 -15.40 -10.32
CA PRO A 190 16.78 -14.83 -10.17
C PRO A 190 16.93 -13.54 -10.97
N SER A 191 17.67 -12.58 -10.42
CA SER A 191 18.14 -11.42 -11.16
C SER A 191 19.38 -11.80 -12.01
N PRO A 192 19.76 -10.96 -13.00
CA PRO A 192 20.91 -11.23 -13.86
C PRO A 192 22.24 -11.40 -13.11
N ASP A 193 22.38 -10.81 -11.93
CA ASP A 193 23.54 -10.96 -11.04
C ASP A 193 23.52 -12.23 -10.16
N GLY A 194 22.51 -13.07 -10.32
CA GLY A 194 22.38 -14.33 -9.60
C GLY A 194 21.80 -14.21 -8.20
N LEU A 195 21.12 -13.10 -7.89
CA LEU A 195 20.36 -12.92 -6.66
C LEU A 195 18.93 -13.41 -6.85
N ALA A 196 18.43 -14.26 -5.95
CA ALA A 196 17.02 -14.63 -5.89
C ALA A 196 16.46 -14.41 -4.50
N PHE A 197 15.28 -13.84 -4.41
CA PHE A 197 14.62 -13.53 -3.15
C PHE A 197 13.50 -14.52 -2.85
N ALA A 198 13.52 -15.07 -1.63
CA ALA A 198 12.46 -15.91 -1.09
C ALA A 198 11.75 -15.18 0.04
N ALA A 199 10.54 -14.69 -0.19
CA ALA A 199 9.77 -13.96 0.82
C ALA A 199 9.35 -14.85 2.01
N GLN A 200 9.29 -16.17 1.82
CA GLN A 200 8.96 -17.17 2.83
C GLN A 200 10.16 -18.04 3.13
N THR A 201 10.22 -18.59 4.34
CA THR A 201 11.28 -19.54 4.74
C THR A 201 10.71 -20.92 5.08
N ASP A 202 9.42 -21.12 5.00
CA ASP A 202 8.68 -22.34 5.35
C ASP A 202 8.26 -23.19 4.14
N GLY A 203 8.87 -22.96 2.98
CA GLY A 203 8.62 -23.70 1.77
C GLY A 203 9.91 -24.15 1.09
N THR A 204 9.81 -25.13 0.18
CA THR A 204 10.95 -25.56 -0.64
C THR A 204 11.19 -24.55 -1.77
N PRO A 205 12.35 -23.89 -1.83
CA PRO A 205 12.68 -23.00 -2.93
C PRO A 205 12.78 -23.76 -4.25
N VAL A 206 12.09 -23.29 -5.27
CA VAL A 206 12.12 -23.84 -6.63
C VAL A 206 12.36 -22.72 -7.63
N LEU A 207 13.12 -22.99 -8.68
CA LEU A 207 13.24 -22.05 -9.78
C LEU A 207 11.95 -22.04 -10.59
N ASP A 208 11.42 -20.86 -10.87
CA ASP A 208 10.34 -20.72 -11.84
C ASP A 208 10.94 -20.72 -13.24
N VAL A 209 11.12 -21.94 -13.76
CA VAL A 209 11.81 -22.19 -15.04
C VAL A 209 11.03 -21.68 -16.24
N GLU A 210 9.74 -21.46 -16.10
CA GLU A 210 8.90 -20.94 -17.20
C GLU A 210 9.07 -19.42 -17.40
N ASN A 211 9.55 -18.74 -16.36
CA ASN A 211 9.66 -17.28 -16.31
C ASN A 211 11.08 -16.81 -15.96
N LEU A 212 12.10 -17.61 -16.25
CA LEU A 212 13.46 -17.18 -16.03
C LEU A 212 13.81 -15.98 -16.92
N PRO A 213 14.30 -14.87 -16.33
CA PRO A 213 14.76 -13.74 -17.12
C PRO A 213 16.06 -14.09 -17.86
N ALA A 214 16.34 -13.40 -18.95
CA ALA A 214 17.66 -13.46 -19.55
C ALA A 214 18.73 -13.04 -18.50
N PRO A 215 19.88 -13.73 -18.42
CA PRO A 215 20.33 -14.77 -19.31
C PRO A 215 19.95 -16.20 -18.89
N TYR A 216 19.12 -16.39 -17.86
CA TYR A 216 18.81 -17.71 -17.30
C TYR A 216 17.77 -18.50 -18.13
N ASP A 217 17.20 -17.89 -19.16
CA ASP A 217 16.28 -18.52 -20.11
C ASP A 217 16.97 -19.53 -21.06
N ARG A 218 18.32 -19.58 -21.06
CA ARG A 218 19.13 -20.47 -21.89
C ARG A 218 20.05 -21.33 -21.04
N PRO A 219 20.07 -22.68 -21.24
CA PRO A 219 20.87 -23.59 -20.43
C PRO A 219 22.36 -23.23 -20.36
N GLU A 220 22.95 -22.81 -21.46
CA GLU A 220 24.36 -22.42 -21.55
C GLU A 220 24.74 -21.21 -20.69
N THR A 221 23.77 -20.44 -20.27
CA THR A 221 24.02 -19.23 -19.48
C THR A 221 24.00 -19.45 -17.97
N TRP A 222 23.45 -20.57 -17.49
CA TRP A 222 23.33 -20.86 -16.06
C TRP A 222 24.13 -22.11 -15.62
N ARG A 223 24.49 -22.97 -16.52
CA ARG A 223 25.27 -24.18 -16.21
C ARG A 223 26.56 -23.83 -15.45
N GLY A 224 26.73 -24.41 -14.25
CA GLY A 224 27.85 -24.14 -13.36
C GLY A 224 27.81 -22.78 -12.61
N ARG A 225 26.76 -21.97 -12.75
CA ARG A 225 26.59 -20.76 -11.97
C ARG A 225 26.09 -21.03 -10.56
N THR A 226 26.33 -20.07 -9.67
CA THR A 226 25.85 -20.12 -8.29
C THR A 226 24.82 -19.02 -8.08
N LEU A 227 23.64 -19.41 -7.59
CA LEU A 227 22.59 -18.50 -7.19
C LEU A 227 22.72 -18.15 -5.71
N THR A 228 22.53 -16.89 -5.35
CA THR A 228 22.43 -16.47 -3.96
C THR A 228 20.98 -16.31 -3.58
N ILE A 229 20.45 -17.23 -2.78
CA ILE A 229 19.08 -17.16 -2.27
C ILE A 229 19.08 -16.35 -0.99
N VAL A 230 18.20 -15.36 -0.93
CA VAL A 230 18.05 -14.41 0.18
C VAL A 230 16.64 -14.50 0.73
N ALA A 231 16.51 -14.63 2.05
CA ALA A 231 15.20 -14.62 2.71
C ALA A 231 15.20 -13.75 3.97
N PRO A 232 14.09 -13.08 4.30
CA PRO A 232 13.98 -12.31 5.53
C PRO A 232 14.07 -13.23 6.75
N THR A 233 14.71 -12.76 7.81
CA THR A 233 14.64 -13.38 9.14
C THR A 233 13.27 -13.12 9.78
N ASP A 234 12.97 -13.82 10.88
CA ASP A 234 11.75 -13.56 11.65
C ASP A 234 11.75 -12.13 12.25
N GLU A 235 12.93 -11.60 12.57
CA GLU A 235 13.09 -10.21 13.02
C GLU A 235 12.66 -9.22 11.92
N LEU A 236 13.09 -9.43 10.68
CA LEU A 236 12.67 -8.55 9.58
C LEU A 236 11.19 -8.70 9.26
N ARG A 237 10.65 -9.93 9.29
CA ARG A 237 9.21 -10.14 9.14
C ARG A 237 8.42 -9.45 10.22
N GLY A 238 8.88 -9.55 11.47
CA GLY A 238 8.32 -8.81 12.58
C GLY A 238 8.37 -7.31 12.34
N LEU A 239 9.53 -6.78 11.91
CA LEU A 239 9.69 -5.35 11.61
C LEU A 239 8.70 -4.89 10.52
N VAL A 240 8.52 -5.68 9.47
CA VAL A 240 7.54 -5.40 8.41
C VAL A 240 6.11 -5.49 8.97
N ALA A 241 5.79 -6.50 9.76
CA ALA A 241 4.48 -6.62 10.41
C ALA A 241 4.18 -5.39 11.30
N TYR A 242 5.15 -4.94 12.09
CA TYR A 242 5.03 -3.72 12.89
C TYR A 242 4.80 -2.48 12.03
N THR A 243 5.58 -2.29 10.98
CA THR A 243 5.40 -1.13 10.09
C THR A 243 4.07 -1.17 9.34
N GLN A 244 3.60 -2.35 8.95
CA GLN A 244 2.27 -2.54 8.34
C GLN A 244 1.13 -2.29 9.34
N LYS A 245 1.35 -2.49 10.64
CA LYS A 245 0.38 -2.18 11.69
C LYS A 245 0.16 -0.67 11.87
N LEU A 246 1.18 0.16 11.61
CA LEU A 246 1.11 1.60 11.85
C LEU A 246 -0.02 2.25 11.05
N GLY A 247 -0.91 2.95 11.74
CA GLY A 247 -2.08 3.63 11.18
C GLY A 247 -3.29 2.73 10.91
N THR A 248 -3.20 1.41 11.11
CA THR A 248 -4.33 0.49 10.89
C THR A 248 -5.46 0.66 11.92
N ASN A 249 -5.16 1.21 13.09
CA ASN A 249 -6.19 1.59 14.06
C ASN A 249 -7.17 2.62 13.49
N ARG A 250 -6.77 3.36 12.45
CA ARG A 250 -7.65 4.31 11.71
C ARG A 250 -8.49 3.62 10.61
N GLY A 251 -8.34 2.31 10.42
CA GLY A 251 -9.12 1.52 9.48
C GLY A 251 -8.96 1.95 8.01
N ALA A 252 -10.08 2.06 7.32
CA ALA A 252 -10.13 2.46 5.90
C ALA A 252 -9.96 3.99 5.70
N TRP A 253 -9.13 4.65 6.51
CA TRP A 253 -8.98 6.10 6.50
C TRP A 253 -8.58 6.67 5.13
N ARG A 254 -7.81 5.90 4.34
CA ARG A 254 -7.43 6.35 2.99
C ARG A 254 -8.63 6.56 2.08
N ASP A 255 -9.63 5.70 2.19
CA ASP A 255 -10.84 5.81 1.36
C ASP A 255 -11.70 7.02 1.75
N ALA A 256 -11.60 7.44 3.03
CA ALA A 256 -12.31 8.60 3.54
C ALA A 256 -11.54 9.92 3.38
N PHE A 257 -10.21 9.86 3.33
CA PHE A 257 -9.32 11.02 3.45
C PHE A 257 -8.60 11.38 2.14
N GLU A 258 -8.29 10.40 1.29
CA GLU A 258 -7.67 10.70 -0.01
C GLU A 258 -8.65 11.51 -0.86
N PRO A 259 -8.18 12.62 -1.46
CA PRO A 259 -9.04 13.38 -2.33
C PRO A 259 -9.54 12.49 -3.48
N GLN A 260 -10.86 12.39 -3.59
CA GLN A 260 -11.53 11.88 -4.80
C GLN A 260 -11.16 12.75 -6.02
N ALA A 261 -10.69 13.94 -5.74
CA ALA A 261 -10.35 15.01 -6.67
C ALA A 261 -8.93 14.96 -7.21
N LEU A 262 -8.46 13.78 -7.60
CA LEU A 262 -7.60 13.77 -8.78
C LEU A 262 -8.53 13.54 -9.99
N ALA A 263 -9.55 14.37 -10.13
CA ALA A 263 -10.21 14.59 -11.39
C ALA A 263 -9.13 15.15 -12.33
N VAL A 264 -8.44 14.25 -12.99
CA VAL A 264 -7.54 14.60 -14.07
C VAL A 264 -8.45 15.12 -15.17
N SER A 265 -8.46 16.42 -15.36
CA SER A 265 -8.94 17.00 -16.61
C SER A 265 -8.26 16.25 -17.74
N VAL A 266 -9.01 15.93 -18.78
CA VAL A 266 -8.49 15.23 -19.96
C VAL A 266 -7.21 15.93 -20.38
N MET A 267 -6.05 15.32 -20.11
CA MET A 267 -4.75 15.86 -20.45
C MET A 267 -4.24 15.14 -21.69
N SER A 268 -3.83 15.91 -22.67
CA SER A 268 -2.97 15.38 -23.72
C SER A 268 -1.53 15.69 -23.34
N ILE A 269 -0.71 14.65 -23.22
CA ILE A 269 0.71 14.76 -22.90
C ILE A 269 1.51 14.54 -24.18
N PRO A 270 1.97 15.60 -24.85
CA PRO A 270 2.76 15.45 -26.06
C PRO A 270 4.15 14.88 -25.73
N GLN A 271 4.68 14.06 -26.64
CA GLN A 271 6.03 13.52 -26.55
C GLN A 271 7.03 14.46 -27.23
N THR A 272 7.16 15.70 -26.73
CA THR A 272 8.20 16.61 -27.23
C THR A 272 9.57 16.17 -26.71
N GLU A 273 10.63 16.44 -27.46
CA GLU A 273 12.01 16.09 -27.10
C GLU A 273 12.36 16.56 -25.67
N GLY A 274 12.09 17.81 -25.36
CA GLY A 274 12.38 18.36 -24.02
C GLY A 274 11.58 17.70 -22.90
N GLN A 275 10.35 17.25 -23.15
CA GLN A 275 9.58 16.48 -22.16
C GLN A 275 10.12 15.07 -22.00
N VAL A 276 10.47 14.40 -23.09
CA VAL A 276 11.04 13.05 -23.07
C VAL A 276 12.39 13.06 -22.35
N ASP A 277 13.26 14.02 -22.62
CA ASP A 277 14.57 14.15 -21.95
C ASP A 277 14.44 14.42 -20.44
N ARG A 278 13.54 15.33 -20.07
CA ARG A 278 13.21 15.54 -18.66
C ARG A 278 12.66 14.28 -18.02
N GLY A 279 11.77 13.59 -18.71
CA GLY A 279 11.16 12.33 -18.26
C GLY A 279 12.19 11.23 -18.05
N ARG A 280 13.19 11.12 -18.94
CA ARG A 280 14.31 10.19 -18.82
C ARG A 280 15.07 10.40 -17.51
N VAL A 281 15.37 11.66 -17.17
CA VAL A 281 16.06 11.98 -15.90
C VAL A 281 15.22 11.62 -14.69
N VAL A 282 13.91 11.93 -14.70
CA VAL A 282 12.99 11.59 -13.59
C VAL A 282 12.86 10.08 -13.48
N TYR A 283 12.67 9.38 -14.61
CA TYR A 283 12.54 7.93 -14.66
C TYR A 283 13.77 7.22 -14.09
N GLY A 284 14.96 7.59 -14.54
CA GLY A 284 16.22 7.01 -14.05
C GLY A 284 16.38 7.14 -12.53
N ARG A 285 15.93 8.26 -11.97
CA ARG A 285 16.04 8.52 -10.52
C ARG A 285 14.94 7.90 -9.68
N ARG A 286 13.75 7.64 -10.23
CA ARG A 286 12.55 7.31 -9.42
C ARG A 286 11.87 6.02 -9.82
N CYS A 287 12.07 5.55 -11.05
CA CYS A 287 11.27 4.45 -11.62
C CYS A 287 12.13 3.25 -12.02
N ALA A 288 13.34 3.48 -12.55
CA ALA A 288 14.19 2.43 -13.12
C ALA A 288 14.59 1.34 -12.10
N GLY A 289 14.69 1.67 -10.80
CA GLY A 289 14.99 0.70 -9.75
C GLY A 289 14.00 -0.48 -9.72
N CYS A 290 12.73 -0.22 -10.02
CA CYS A 290 11.69 -1.24 -10.10
C CYS A 290 11.40 -1.65 -11.55
N HIS A 291 11.23 -0.67 -12.45
CA HIS A 291 10.73 -0.91 -13.80
C HIS A 291 11.82 -1.23 -14.84
N GLY A 292 13.12 -1.22 -14.44
CA GLY A 292 14.24 -1.41 -15.35
C GLY A 292 14.57 -0.15 -16.17
N VAL A 293 15.80 -0.03 -16.65
CA VAL A 293 16.22 1.10 -17.48
C VAL A 293 15.56 1.05 -18.86
N GLU A 294 15.24 -0.15 -19.34
CA GLU A 294 14.56 -0.42 -20.62
C GLU A 294 13.03 -0.46 -20.47
N GLY A 295 12.50 -0.22 -19.28
CA GLY A 295 11.07 -0.25 -19.02
C GLY A 295 10.43 -1.65 -19.05
N ASP A 296 11.24 -2.70 -19.00
CA ASP A 296 10.85 -4.10 -19.15
C ASP A 296 10.31 -4.75 -17.84
N GLY A 297 10.27 -4.00 -16.74
CA GLY A 297 9.82 -4.49 -15.45
C GLY A 297 10.87 -5.27 -14.66
N ASN A 298 12.13 -5.30 -15.11
CA ASN A 298 13.23 -6.07 -14.52
C ASN A 298 14.29 -5.18 -13.87
N GLY A 299 13.87 -4.14 -13.16
CA GLY A 299 14.80 -3.35 -12.35
C GLY A 299 15.46 -4.17 -11.23
N PRO A 300 16.55 -3.67 -10.62
CA PRO A 300 17.34 -4.42 -9.63
C PRO A 300 16.52 -4.92 -8.43
N VAL A 301 15.43 -4.25 -8.06
CA VAL A 301 14.56 -4.71 -6.97
C VAL A 301 13.37 -5.54 -7.43
N ALA A 302 13.15 -5.69 -8.72
CA ALA A 302 11.98 -6.38 -9.25
C ALA A 302 11.86 -7.83 -8.74
N THR A 303 12.99 -8.51 -8.52
CA THR A 303 13.01 -9.88 -7.99
C THR A 303 12.43 -10.00 -6.57
N PHE A 304 12.37 -8.91 -5.80
CA PHE A 304 11.75 -8.87 -4.47
C PHE A 304 10.24 -8.63 -4.54
N LEU A 305 9.70 -8.15 -5.67
CA LEU A 305 8.37 -7.56 -5.73
C LEU A 305 7.31 -8.55 -6.24
N ASP A 306 6.18 -8.62 -5.50
CA ASP A 306 4.97 -9.31 -5.91
C ASP A 306 3.75 -8.38 -5.68
N PRO A 307 2.97 -8.03 -6.71
CA PRO A 307 3.21 -8.35 -8.13
C PRO A 307 4.45 -7.67 -8.70
N ARG A 308 5.01 -8.27 -9.75
CA ARG A 308 6.15 -7.72 -10.49
C ARG A 308 5.81 -6.32 -11.04
N PRO A 309 6.81 -5.44 -11.19
CA PRO A 309 6.61 -4.15 -11.85
C PRO A 309 6.09 -4.32 -13.27
N ARG A 310 5.26 -3.37 -13.72
CA ARG A 310 4.72 -3.39 -15.08
C ARG A 310 5.85 -3.30 -16.10
N ASN A 311 5.80 -4.20 -17.08
CA ASN A 311 6.59 -4.11 -18.30
C ASN A 311 5.91 -3.11 -19.24
N PHE A 312 6.56 -1.97 -19.50
CA PHE A 312 6.03 -0.90 -20.36
C PHE A 312 6.23 -1.20 -21.85
N THR A 313 7.19 -2.07 -22.19
CA THR A 313 7.49 -2.42 -23.59
C THR A 313 6.32 -3.12 -24.28
N LEU A 314 5.48 -3.81 -23.49
CA LEU A 314 4.28 -4.49 -23.99
C LEU A 314 3.15 -3.52 -24.36
N GLY A 315 3.18 -2.27 -23.88
CA GLY A 315 2.08 -1.31 -24.08
C GLY A 315 0.74 -1.77 -23.48
N SER A 316 0.77 -2.68 -22.51
CA SER A 316 -0.40 -3.23 -21.84
C SER A 316 -0.51 -2.66 -20.42
N PHE A 317 -1.66 -2.09 -20.06
CA PHE A 317 -1.87 -1.38 -18.79
C PHE A 317 -3.15 -1.84 -18.09
N LYS A 318 -3.04 -2.21 -16.80
CA LYS A 318 -4.18 -2.74 -16.02
C LYS A 318 -5.25 -1.70 -15.72
N PHE A 319 -4.83 -0.46 -15.38
CA PHE A 319 -5.73 0.58 -14.86
C PHE A 319 -5.94 1.66 -15.90
N ARG A 320 -7.06 1.59 -16.58
CA ARG A 320 -7.43 2.50 -17.66
C ARG A 320 -8.92 2.79 -17.66
N SER A 321 -9.31 3.80 -18.41
CA SER A 321 -10.70 4.15 -18.67
C SER A 321 -11.14 3.80 -20.09
N THR A 322 -10.24 3.29 -20.92
CA THR A 322 -10.49 2.88 -22.31
C THR A 322 -11.00 1.43 -22.39
N PRO A 323 -11.64 1.00 -23.45
CA PRO A 323 -12.05 -0.39 -23.66
C PRO A 323 -10.88 -1.38 -23.55
N SER A 324 -11.21 -2.67 -23.32
CA SER A 324 -10.21 -3.74 -23.24
C SER A 324 -9.37 -3.83 -24.49
N GLY A 325 -8.04 -3.98 -24.32
CA GLY A 325 -7.07 -4.02 -25.42
C GLY A 325 -6.58 -2.65 -25.90
N SER A 326 -7.29 -1.56 -25.61
CA SER A 326 -6.86 -0.21 -25.99
C SER A 326 -5.77 0.34 -25.07
N LEU A 327 -4.95 1.25 -25.58
CA LEU A 327 -4.02 2.04 -24.77
C LEU A 327 -4.79 2.87 -23.73
N PRO A 328 -4.20 3.13 -22.55
CA PRO A 328 -4.78 4.03 -21.56
C PRO A 328 -4.74 5.48 -22.05
N THR A 329 -5.64 6.31 -21.57
CA THR A 329 -5.54 7.75 -21.75
C THR A 329 -4.35 8.33 -20.98
N ASP A 330 -3.87 9.50 -21.36
CA ASP A 330 -2.85 10.23 -20.58
C ASP A 330 -3.33 10.53 -19.17
N GLY A 331 -4.64 10.78 -19.01
CA GLY A 331 -5.28 10.93 -17.71
C GLY A 331 -5.21 9.67 -16.84
N ASP A 332 -5.34 8.48 -17.42
CA ASP A 332 -5.20 7.21 -16.69
C ASP A 332 -3.77 6.99 -16.17
N LEU A 333 -2.78 7.26 -17.02
CA LEU A 333 -1.37 7.18 -16.63
C LEU A 333 -1.04 8.19 -15.55
N TYR A 334 -1.51 9.43 -15.70
CA TYR A 334 -1.29 10.48 -14.71
C TYR A 334 -1.95 10.16 -13.37
N ARG A 335 -3.18 9.66 -13.39
CA ARG A 335 -3.90 9.21 -12.18
C ARG A 335 -3.15 8.07 -11.49
N THR A 336 -2.74 7.04 -12.25
CA THR A 336 -2.02 5.89 -11.72
C THR A 336 -0.68 6.30 -11.12
N LEU A 337 0.07 7.16 -11.80
CA LEU A 337 1.34 7.69 -11.29
C LEU A 337 1.11 8.51 -10.02
N THR A 338 0.15 9.42 -10.03
CA THR A 338 -0.11 10.33 -8.91
C THR A 338 -0.57 9.58 -7.67
N ARG A 339 -1.51 8.63 -7.82
CA ARG A 339 -2.07 7.85 -6.69
C ARG A 339 -1.21 6.68 -6.27
N GLY A 340 -0.31 6.20 -7.15
CA GLY A 340 0.30 4.89 -7.01
C GLY A 340 -0.71 3.77 -7.24
N VAL A 341 -0.26 2.54 -7.01
CA VAL A 341 -1.12 1.35 -7.04
C VAL A 341 -1.14 0.77 -5.64
N ARG A 342 -2.22 1.02 -4.92
CA ARG A 342 -2.37 0.62 -3.52
C ARG A 342 -2.06 -0.87 -3.33
N TRP A 343 -1.48 -1.21 -2.17
CA TRP A 343 -1.19 -2.59 -1.76
C TRP A 343 -0.16 -3.31 -2.65
N THR A 344 0.54 -2.54 -3.48
CA THR A 344 1.68 -3.02 -4.27
C THR A 344 2.92 -2.21 -3.93
N ALA A 345 4.02 -2.52 -4.59
CA ALA A 345 5.25 -1.75 -4.45
C ALA A 345 5.23 -0.40 -5.19
N MET A 346 4.21 -0.10 -6.01
CA MET A 346 4.11 1.18 -6.73
C MET A 346 3.59 2.28 -5.82
N PRO A 347 4.47 3.17 -5.31
CA PRO A 347 4.07 4.21 -4.38
C PRO A 347 3.32 5.35 -5.07
N THR A 348 2.72 6.22 -4.26
CA THR A 348 2.16 7.50 -4.74
C THR A 348 3.28 8.49 -5.07
N TRP A 349 3.13 9.20 -6.17
CA TRP A 349 4.06 10.22 -6.65
C TRP A 349 3.43 11.63 -6.66
N HIS A 350 2.41 11.86 -5.87
CA HIS A 350 1.75 13.17 -5.80
C HIS A 350 2.70 14.31 -5.34
N GLU A 351 3.76 13.97 -4.62
CA GLU A 351 4.78 14.92 -4.18
C GLU A 351 5.75 15.34 -5.30
N LEU A 352 5.82 14.59 -6.41
CA LEU A 352 6.57 15.05 -7.58
C LEU A 352 5.87 16.26 -8.20
N PRO A 353 6.63 17.29 -8.60
CA PRO A 353 6.06 18.40 -9.36
C PRO A 353 5.26 17.90 -10.58
N GLU A 354 4.14 18.55 -10.89
CA GLU A 354 3.29 18.17 -12.03
C GLU A 354 4.08 18.04 -13.33
N LYS A 355 4.96 19.01 -13.61
CA LYS A 355 5.86 18.99 -14.78
C LYS A 355 6.73 17.73 -14.86
N ASP A 356 7.11 17.14 -13.71
CA ASP A 356 7.91 15.92 -13.64
C ASP A 356 7.04 14.69 -13.88
N ARG A 357 5.82 14.69 -13.35
CA ARG A 357 4.84 13.61 -13.59
C ARG A 357 4.43 13.56 -15.07
N VAL A 358 4.18 14.70 -15.68
CA VAL A 358 3.88 14.81 -17.12
C VAL A 358 5.07 14.32 -17.94
N ALA A 359 6.28 14.77 -17.61
CA ALA A 359 7.49 14.42 -18.35
C ALA A 359 7.80 12.91 -18.28
N VAL A 360 7.67 12.29 -17.09
CA VAL A 360 7.94 10.85 -16.97
C VAL A 360 6.90 10.01 -17.71
N ILE A 361 5.65 10.46 -17.82
CA ILE A 361 4.65 9.78 -18.65
C ILE A 361 5.02 9.88 -20.13
N ALA A 362 5.44 11.05 -20.62
CA ALA A 362 5.92 11.22 -21.99
C ALA A 362 7.08 10.25 -22.30
N TYR A 363 8.01 10.07 -21.35
CA TYR A 363 9.11 9.12 -21.50
C TYR A 363 8.65 7.66 -21.44
N VAL A 364 7.76 7.28 -20.53
CA VAL A 364 7.22 5.91 -20.43
C VAL A 364 6.54 5.49 -21.74
N LYS A 365 5.87 6.40 -22.42
CA LYS A 365 5.25 6.14 -23.72
C LYS A 365 6.26 5.79 -24.82
N THR A 366 7.55 6.13 -24.66
CA THR A 366 8.59 5.78 -25.64
C THR A 366 9.02 4.32 -25.60
N PHE A 367 8.69 3.57 -24.53
CA PHE A 367 9.10 2.18 -24.41
C PHE A 367 8.31 1.21 -25.29
N SER A 368 7.13 1.58 -25.77
CA SER A 368 6.33 0.71 -26.63
C SER A 368 5.99 1.39 -27.95
N PRO A 369 6.18 0.71 -29.10
CA PRO A 369 5.81 1.22 -30.42
C PRO A 369 4.31 1.49 -30.56
N ARG A 370 3.46 0.82 -29.76
CA ARG A 370 2.01 1.01 -29.78
C ARG A 370 1.60 2.49 -29.66
N TRP A 371 2.33 3.30 -28.90
CA TRP A 371 2.05 4.74 -28.77
C TRP A 371 2.27 5.56 -30.03
N GLN A 372 3.00 5.02 -31.00
CA GLN A 372 3.21 5.63 -32.32
C GLN A 372 2.20 5.11 -33.35
N GLU A 373 1.82 3.85 -33.23
CA GLU A 373 0.97 3.11 -34.15
C GLU A 373 -0.52 3.28 -33.85
N GLU A 374 -0.86 3.43 -32.57
CA GLU A 374 -2.23 3.47 -32.07
C GLU A 374 -2.54 4.78 -31.33
N ARG A 375 -3.83 5.06 -31.21
CA ARG A 375 -4.35 6.11 -30.31
C ARG A 375 -5.27 5.46 -29.29
N PRO A 376 -5.28 5.94 -28.01
CA PRO A 376 -6.28 5.50 -27.05
C PRO A 376 -7.68 5.69 -27.59
N GLU A 377 -8.51 4.68 -27.46
CA GLU A 377 -9.94 4.83 -27.71
C GLU A 377 -10.57 5.81 -26.72
N PRO A 378 -11.76 6.34 -27.01
CA PRO A 378 -12.48 7.17 -26.07
C PRO A 378 -12.69 6.45 -24.72
N ALA A 379 -12.55 7.20 -23.63
CA ALA A 379 -12.85 6.66 -22.31
C ALA A 379 -14.31 6.23 -22.22
N ILE A 380 -14.56 5.10 -21.54
CA ILE A 380 -15.91 4.63 -21.27
C ILE A 380 -16.68 5.69 -20.45
N ALA A 381 -17.94 5.87 -20.76
CA ALA A 381 -18.82 6.72 -19.96
C ALA A 381 -19.18 5.98 -18.66
N ILE A 382 -18.94 6.64 -17.52
CA ILE A 382 -19.33 6.14 -16.21
C ILE A 382 -20.40 7.06 -15.65
N GLY A 383 -21.63 6.58 -15.60
CA GLY A 383 -22.76 7.31 -15.03
C GLY A 383 -22.67 7.46 -13.51
N ASP A 384 -23.69 8.06 -12.93
CA ASP A 384 -23.84 8.10 -11.49
C ASP A 384 -24.22 6.71 -10.94
N PRO A 385 -23.58 6.28 -9.85
CA PRO A 385 -23.88 4.99 -9.27
C PRO A 385 -25.32 4.99 -8.73
N PRO A 386 -26.12 3.96 -9.07
CA PRO A 386 -27.41 3.79 -8.46
C PRO A 386 -27.29 3.63 -6.93
N PRO A 387 -28.30 4.01 -6.14
CA PRO A 387 -28.25 3.87 -4.69
C PRO A 387 -27.94 2.43 -4.26
N THR A 388 -27.01 2.27 -3.34
CA THR A 388 -26.70 0.98 -2.72
C THR A 388 -27.82 0.63 -1.73
N THR A 389 -28.57 -0.41 -2.03
CA THR A 389 -29.68 -0.90 -1.19
C THR A 389 -29.46 -2.37 -0.85
N PRO A 390 -30.09 -2.91 0.21
CA PRO A 390 -30.01 -4.35 0.52
C PRO A 390 -30.45 -5.24 -0.65
N ALA A 391 -31.48 -4.83 -1.39
CA ALA A 391 -31.94 -5.55 -2.58
C ALA A 391 -30.88 -5.56 -3.69
N ARG A 392 -30.19 -4.44 -3.93
CA ARG A 392 -29.09 -4.35 -4.90
C ARG A 392 -27.92 -5.22 -4.49
N LEU A 393 -27.56 -5.25 -3.21
CA LEU A 393 -26.50 -6.12 -2.69
C LEU A 393 -26.84 -7.60 -2.86
N ALA A 394 -28.07 -7.99 -2.56
CA ALA A 394 -28.55 -9.37 -2.77
C ALA A 394 -28.50 -9.77 -4.25
N ARG A 395 -28.94 -8.88 -5.15
CA ARG A 395 -28.82 -9.08 -6.59
C ARG A 395 -27.37 -9.21 -7.03
N GLY A 396 -26.49 -8.34 -6.55
CA GLY A 396 -25.05 -8.37 -6.84
C GLY A 396 -24.41 -9.69 -6.41
N LYS A 397 -24.79 -10.23 -5.25
CA LYS A 397 -24.33 -11.54 -4.77
C LYS A 397 -24.78 -12.67 -5.72
N THR A 398 -26.01 -12.65 -6.18
CA THR A 398 -26.53 -13.65 -7.12
C THR A 398 -25.77 -13.58 -8.45
N LEU A 399 -25.59 -12.39 -8.98
CA LEU A 399 -24.85 -12.16 -10.23
C LEU A 399 -23.37 -12.55 -10.11
N TYR A 400 -22.73 -12.29 -8.96
CA TYR A 400 -21.36 -12.70 -8.68
C TYR A 400 -21.16 -14.22 -8.81
N ALA A 401 -22.12 -15.01 -8.31
CA ALA A 401 -22.09 -16.46 -8.45
C ALA A 401 -22.38 -16.89 -9.90
N GLN A 402 -23.39 -16.30 -10.56
CA GLN A 402 -23.77 -16.63 -11.94
C GLN A 402 -22.64 -16.32 -12.95
N ALA A 403 -21.93 -15.21 -12.74
CA ALA A 403 -20.81 -14.80 -13.58
C ALA A 403 -19.50 -15.50 -13.23
N LYS A 404 -19.54 -16.49 -12.33
CA LYS A 404 -18.38 -17.31 -11.94
C LYS A 404 -17.22 -16.54 -11.34
N CYS A 405 -17.47 -15.36 -10.77
CA CYS A 405 -16.43 -14.56 -10.10
C CYS A 405 -15.76 -15.35 -8.97
N ALA A 406 -16.52 -16.22 -8.31
CA ALA A 406 -16.06 -17.07 -7.22
C ALA A 406 -15.00 -18.10 -7.65
N GLU A 407 -14.91 -18.46 -8.94
CA GLU A 407 -13.87 -19.39 -9.41
C GLU A 407 -12.45 -18.88 -9.16
N CYS A 408 -12.25 -17.55 -9.28
CA CYS A 408 -10.98 -16.90 -8.98
C CYS A 408 -11.00 -16.22 -7.60
N HIS A 409 -12.05 -15.46 -7.31
CA HIS A 409 -12.10 -14.62 -6.12
C HIS A 409 -12.62 -15.32 -4.86
N GLY A 410 -13.10 -16.57 -4.98
CA GLY A 410 -13.73 -17.32 -3.88
C GLY A 410 -15.15 -16.85 -3.57
N GLU A 411 -15.96 -17.71 -2.95
CA GLU A 411 -17.34 -17.39 -2.57
C GLU A 411 -17.42 -16.23 -1.57
N GLY A 412 -16.46 -16.15 -0.66
CA GLY A 412 -16.31 -15.07 0.32
C GLY A 412 -15.51 -13.86 -0.18
N GLY A 413 -15.06 -13.86 -1.44
CA GLY A 413 -14.27 -12.78 -2.01
C GLY A 413 -12.84 -12.65 -1.46
N ARG A 414 -12.27 -13.75 -0.93
CA ARG A 414 -10.93 -13.77 -0.31
C ARG A 414 -9.77 -13.95 -1.30
N GLY A 415 -10.06 -14.10 -2.60
CA GLY A 415 -9.05 -14.42 -3.60
C GLY A 415 -8.56 -15.87 -3.56
N ASP A 416 -9.36 -16.74 -2.94
CA ASP A 416 -9.07 -18.15 -2.65
C ASP A 416 -9.92 -19.12 -3.49
N GLY A 417 -10.42 -18.68 -4.63
CA GLY A 417 -11.17 -19.51 -5.54
C GLY A 417 -10.33 -20.66 -6.11
N PRO A 418 -10.99 -21.75 -6.57
CA PRO A 418 -10.28 -22.96 -7.04
C PRO A 418 -9.31 -22.69 -8.19
N ALA A 419 -9.55 -21.69 -9.03
CA ALA A 419 -8.66 -21.32 -10.13
C ALA A 419 -7.51 -20.39 -9.70
N ALA A 420 -7.56 -19.82 -8.48
CA ALA A 420 -6.64 -18.76 -8.05
C ALA A 420 -5.15 -19.14 -8.12
N ALA A 421 -4.82 -20.38 -7.76
CA ALA A 421 -3.43 -20.85 -7.71
C ALA A 421 -2.75 -20.95 -9.08
N GLY A 422 -3.54 -21.16 -10.15
CA GLY A 422 -3.05 -21.32 -11.52
C GLY A 422 -2.93 -20.03 -12.32
N LEU A 423 -3.35 -18.90 -11.77
CA LEU A 423 -3.41 -17.65 -12.54
C LEU A 423 -2.01 -17.09 -12.83
N ARG A 424 -1.82 -16.64 -14.07
CA ARG A 424 -0.61 -15.99 -14.56
C ARG A 424 -0.96 -14.69 -15.28
N ASP A 425 -0.05 -13.73 -15.24
CA ASP A 425 -0.14 -12.53 -16.08
C ASP A 425 0.41 -12.79 -17.49
N ASP A 426 0.35 -11.78 -18.37
CA ASP A 426 0.85 -11.85 -19.76
C ASP A 426 2.37 -12.08 -19.86
N SER A 427 3.10 -11.79 -18.80
CA SER A 427 4.52 -12.12 -18.65
C SER A 427 4.74 -13.49 -17.97
N ARG A 428 3.66 -14.28 -17.78
CA ARG A 428 3.61 -15.60 -17.14
C ARG A 428 3.96 -15.63 -15.64
N PHE A 429 4.13 -14.48 -14.99
CA PHE A 429 4.31 -14.45 -13.54
C PHE A 429 3.02 -14.83 -12.81
N PRO A 430 3.12 -15.59 -11.71
CA PRO A 430 1.96 -15.88 -10.87
C PRO A 430 1.31 -14.61 -10.38
N ILE A 431 -0.01 -14.56 -10.44
CA ILE A 431 -0.79 -13.46 -9.87
C ILE A 431 -1.89 -14.02 -8.96
N ARG A 432 -2.34 -13.18 -8.03
CA ARG A 432 -3.41 -13.56 -7.12
C ARG A 432 -4.61 -12.64 -7.30
N PRO A 433 -5.83 -13.18 -7.29
CA PRO A 433 -7.04 -12.38 -7.22
C PRO A 433 -7.04 -11.50 -5.97
N THR A 434 -7.66 -10.34 -6.07
CA THR A 434 -7.78 -9.44 -4.93
C THR A 434 -8.65 -10.06 -3.83
N ASP A 435 -8.17 -10.02 -2.59
CA ASP A 435 -8.98 -10.27 -1.39
C ASP A 435 -9.84 -9.04 -1.11
N PHE A 436 -11.11 -9.11 -1.50
CA PHE A 436 -12.07 -8.02 -1.35
C PHE A 436 -12.41 -7.74 0.12
N THR A 437 -12.26 -8.76 0.99
CA THR A 437 -12.63 -8.61 2.41
C THR A 437 -11.75 -7.61 3.14
N ARG A 438 -10.55 -7.33 2.61
CA ARG A 438 -9.64 -6.33 3.17
C ARG A 438 -9.96 -4.90 2.72
N GLY A 439 -10.81 -4.73 1.71
CA GLY A 439 -11.09 -3.40 1.12
C GLY A 439 -9.89 -2.79 0.39
N GLN A 440 -8.96 -3.64 -0.05
CA GLN A 440 -7.70 -3.23 -0.67
C GLN A 440 -7.84 -3.24 -2.20
N PHE A 441 -8.52 -2.25 -2.73
CA PHE A 441 -8.77 -2.15 -4.17
C PHE A 441 -7.67 -1.38 -4.89
N LYS A 442 -6.92 -2.05 -5.75
CA LYS A 442 -5.73 -1.49 -6.44
C LYS A 442 -6.07 -0.31 -7.37
N ALA A 443 -7.21 -0.38 -8.03
CA ALA A 443 -7.67 0.67 -8.95
C ALA A 443 -8.34 1.87 -8.26
N GLY A 444 -8.66 1.73 -6.98
CA GLY A 444 -9.43 2.66 -6.16
C GLY A 444 -10.55 1.96 -5.40
N GLY A 445 -10.98 2.54 -4.27
CA GLY A 445 -11.98 1.97 -3.36
C GLY A 445 -13.40 2.56 -3.50
N ASP A 446 -13.64 3.35 -4.53
CA ASP A 446 -14.97 3.87 -4.86
C ASP A 446 -15.74 2.87 -5.74
N VAL A 447 -17.05 2.85 -5.64
CA VAL A 447 -17.89 1.96 -6.45
C VAL A 447 -17.74 2.21 -7.95
N ARG A 448 -17.45 3.46 -8.37
CA ARG A 448 -17.15 3.81 -9.76
C ARG A 448 -15.82 3.20 -10.23
N ASP A 449 -14.81 3.09 -9.35
CA ASP A 449 -13.54 2.45 -9.68
C ASP A 449 -13.71 0.94 -9.90
N LEU A 450 -14.56 0.29 -9.10
CA LEU A 450 -14.90 -1.12 -9.28
C LEU A 450 -15.70 -1.33 -10.57
N TYR A 451 -16.71 -0.50 -10.81
CA TYR A 451 -17.50 -0.52 -12.05
C TYR A 451 -16.59 -0.35 -13.28
N ARG A 452 -15.67 0.62 -13.25
CA ARG A 452 -14.68 0.81 -14.31
C ARG A 452 -13.86 -0.45 -14.53
N THR A 453 -13.32 -1.03 -13.46
CA THR A 453 -12.51 -2.26 -13.52
C THR A 453 -13.28 -3.42 -14.14
N MET A 454 -14.56 -3.59 -13.80
CA MET A 454 -15.40 -4.62 -14.41
C MET A 454 -15.68 -4.33 -15.89
N THR A 455 -15.91 -3.07 -16.23
CA THR A 455 -16.24 -2.68 -17.61
C THR A 455 -15.02 -2.76 -18.53
N THR A 456 -13.84 -2.37 -18.06
CA THR A 456 -12.61 -2.38 -18.89
C THR A 456 -11.83 -3.68 -18.81
N GLY A 457 -12.05 -4.51 -17.78
CA GLY A 457 -11.13 -5.60 -17.43
C GLY A 457 -9.78 -5.08 -16.94
N LEU A 458 -8.85 -6.00 -16.74
CA LEU A 458 -7.48 -5.71 -16.33
C LEU A 458 -6.50 -6.31 -17.33
N ASP A 459 -6.14 -5.55 -18.37
CA ASP A 459 -5.25 -6.03 -19.44
C ASP A 459 -3.93 -6.56 -18.88
N GLY A 460 -3.46 -7.62 -19.50
CA GLY A 460 -2.29 -8.37 -19.03
C GLY A 460 -2.58 -9.25 -17.82
N THR A 461 -3.87 -9.55 -17.53
CA THR A 461 -4.29 -10.50 -16.50
C THR A 461 -5.50 -11.31 -16.98
N PRO A 462 -5.81 -12.45 -16.35
CA PRO A 462 -7.02 -13.23 -16.67
C PRO A 462 -8.36 -12.55 -16.32
N MET A 463 -8.37 -11.36 -15.69
CA MET A 463 -9.62 -10.64 -15.38
C MET A 463 -10.18 -9.97 -16.64
N PRO A 464 -11.26 -10.50 -17.23
CA PRO A 464 -11.79 -10.01 -18.50
C PRO A 464 -12.61 -8.73 -18.32
N SER A 465 -12.93 -8.08 -19.44
CA SER A 465 -13.99 -7.10 -19.53
C SER A 465 -15.37 -7.79 -19.48
N PHE A 466 -16.32 -7.18 -18.78
CA PHE A 466 -17.71 -7.59 -18.73
C PHE A 466 -18.64 -6.60 -19.47
N ALA A 467 -18.07 -5.72 -20.31
CA ALA A 467 -18.85 -4.73 -21.04
C ALA A 467 -19.90 -5.35 -21.95
N ASP A 468 -19.53 -6.41 -22.67
CA ASP A 468 -20.39 -7.06 -23.68
C ASP A 468 -21.29 -8.15 -23.10
N SER A 469 -20.94 -8.69 -21.92
CA SER A 469 -21.63 -9.81 -21.30
C SER A 469 -22.61 -9.43 -20.19
N MET A 470 -22.57 -8.18 -19.73
CA MET A 470 -23.41 -7.67 -18.65
C MET A 470 -23.94 -6.26 -18.94
N THR A 471 -25.14 -6.00 -18.52
CA THR A 471 -25.73 -4.65 -18.51
C THR A 471 -25.04 -3.74 -17.49
N ASP A 472 -25.18 -2.44 -17.65
CA ASP A 472 -24.67 -1.44 -16.71
C ASP A 472 -25.16 -1.69 -15.27
N ASP A 473 -26.48 -1.96 -15.13
CA ASP A 473 -27.09 -2.18 -13.82
C ASP A 473 -26.57 -3.45 -13.13
N GLU A 474 -26.26 -4.50 -13.88
CA GLU A 474 -25.64 -5.73 -13.34
C GLU A 474 -24.20 -5.47 -12.88
N ARG A 475 -23.41 -4.74 -13.66
CA ARG A 475 -22.05 -4.34 -13.25
C ARG A 475 -22.06 -3.45 -12.02
N TRP A 476 -23.01 -2.51 -11.90
CA TRP A 476 -23.20 -1.71 -10.69
C TRP A 476 -23.57 -2.56 -9.48
N ALA A 477 -24.48 -3.53 -9.67
CA ALA A 477 -24.91 -4.40 -8.57
C ALA A 477 -23.75 -5.27 -8.05
N ILE A 478 -22.95 -5.87 -8.94
CA ILE A 478 -21.76 -6.65 -8.53
C ILE A 478 -20.72 -5.73 -7.88
N SER A 479 -20.47 -4.54 -8.42
CA SER A 479 -19.50 -3.58 -7.84
C SER A 479 -19.89 -3.19 -6.42
N ALA A 480 -21.16 -2.91 -6.17
CA ALA A 480 -21.67 -2.62 -4.83
C ALA A 480 -21.53 -3.83 -3.89
N TYR A 481 -21.86 -5.03 -4.35
CA TYR A 481 -21.69 -6.26 -3.57
C TYR A 481 -20.23 -6.52 -3.23
N VAL A 482 -19.31 -6.44 -4.19
CA VAL A 482 -17.86 -6.63 -3.97
C VAL A 482 -17.35 -5.62 -2.95
N LEU A 483 -17.76 -4.36 -3.04
CA LEU A 483 -17.38 -3.33 -2.08
C LEU A 483 -17.89 -3.65 -0.67
N SER A 484 -19.11 -4.21 -0.55
CA SER A 484 -19.72 -4.58 0.73
C SER A 484 -19.01 -5.75 1.44
N LEU A 485 -18.24 -6.58 0.72
CA LEU A 485 -17.47 -7.68 1.32
C LEU A 485 -16.40 -7.20 2.31
N SER A 486 -16.00 -5.95 2.22
CA SER A 486 -15.09 -5.32 3.19
C SER A 486 -15.80 -4.65 4.37
N ALA A 487 -17.11 -4.76 4.48
CA ALA A 487 -17.87 -4.17 5.57
C ALA A 487 -17.47 -4.75 6.92
N PHE A 488 -17.20 -3.87 7.88
CA PHE A 488 -16.83 -4.23 9.25
C PHE A 488 -15.68 -5.26 9.34
N ARG A 489 -14.72 -5.17 8.45
CA ARG A 489 -13.54 -6.04 8.45
C ARG A 489 -12.26 -5.27 8.72
N ASP A 490 -11.32 -5.96 9.32
CA ASP A 490 -9.96 -5.46 9.52
C ASP A 490 -9.22 -5.41 8.16
N PRO A 491 -8.68 -4.25 7.75
CA PRO A 491 -8.03 -4.13 6.45
C PRO A 491 -6.69 -4.86 6.36
N LEU A 492 -6.10 -5.25 7.49
CA LEU A 492 -4.84 -5.98 7.52
C LEU A 492 -5.07 -7.49 7.37
N THR A 493 -6.03 -8.02 8.12
CA THR A 493 -6.27 -9.46 8.23
C THR A 493 -7.47 -9.94 7.42
N GLY A 494 -8.40 -9.04 7.07
CA GLY A 494 -9.70 -9.38 6.50
C GLY A 494 -10.66 -10.07 7.51
N ALA A 495 -10.26 -10.17 8.79
CA ALA A 495 -11.09 -10.73 9.84
C ALA A 495 -12.30 -9.83 10.15
N PRO A 496 -13.44 -10.38 10.57
CA PRO A 496 -14.57 -9.58 11.04
C PRO A 496 -14.14 -8.68 12.21
N LEU A 497 -14.53 -7.40 12.15
CA LEU A 497 -14.35 -6.47 13.28
C LEU A 497 -15.48 -6.68 14.28
N SER A 498 -15.13 -6.86 15.54
CA SER A 498 -16.10 -6.79 16.63
C SER A 498 -16.40 -5.31 16.91
N LEU A 499 -17.41 -4.78 16.24
CA LEU A 499 -17.97 -3.49 16.60
C LEU A 499 -18.96 -3.71 17.74
N ASP A 500 -18.86 -2.87 18.78
CA ASP A 500 -19.87 -2.89 19.83
C ASP A 500 -21.25 -2.48 19.29
N GLU A 501 -22.33 -2.89 19.97
CA GLU A 501 -23.69 -2.55 19.56
C GLU A 501 -23.91 -1.03 19.49
N ALA A 502 -23.25 -0.28 20.34
CA ALA A 502 -23.32 1.18 20.33
C ALA A 502 -22.66 1.78 19.09
N ALA A 503 -21.54 1.23 18.60
CA ALA A 503 -20.93 1.64 17.34
C ALA A 503 -21.82 1.30 16.15
N ARG A 504 -22.43 0.12 16.13
CA ARG A 504 -23.40 -0.29 15.09
C ARG A 504 -24.65 0.60 15.09
N ALA A 505 -25.22 0.87 16.26
CA ALA A 505 -26.37 1.73 16.40
C ALA A 505 -26.08 3.15 15.88
N ARG A 506 -24.87 3.69 16.16
CA ARG A 506 -24.43 5.01 15.65
C ARG A 506 -24.26 5.03 14.14
N LEU A 507 -23.77 3.94 13.53
CA LEU A 507 -23.65 3.85 12.07
C LEU A 507 -25.00 3.92 11.37
N ASN A 508 -26.02 3.37 12.00
CA ASN A 508 -27.40 3.31 11.45
C ASN A 508 -28.28 4.48 11.90
N ALA A 509 -27.78 5.35 12.80
CA ALA A 509 -28.53 6.50 13.27
C ALA A 509 -28.68 7.58 12.17
N PRO A 510 -29.82 8.28 12.09
CA PRO A 510 -30.01 9.38 11.15
C PRO A 510 -28.96 10.50 11.28
N ASP A 511 -28.37 10.67 12.47
CA ASP A 511 -27.32 11.64 12.79
C ASP A 511 -25.89 11.11 12.65
N ALA A 512 -25.68 9.95 12.03
CA ALA A 512 -24.36 9.35 11.86
C ALA A 512 -23.36 10.29 11.14
N GLY A 513 -23.85 11.28 10.40
CA GLY A 513 -23.05 12.36 9.82
C GLY A 513 -22.27 13.22 10.81
N ARG A 514 -22.64 13.23 12.10
CA ARG A 514 -21.88 13.96 13.15
C ARG A 514 -20.55 13.30 13.52
N PHE A 515 -20.37 12.03 13.16
CA PHE A 515 -19.13 11.28 13.33
C PHE A 515 -18.35 11.14 12.01
N ALA A 516 -18.89 11.67 10.90
CA ALA A 516 -18.06 11.89 9.74
C ALA A 516 -16.86 12.70 10.23
N SER A 517 -15.64 12.25 9.91
CA SER A 517 -14.47 13.12 10.03
C SER A 517 -14.90 14.47 9.52
N PRO A 518 -14.62 15.56 10.25
CA PRO A 518 -14.78 16.86 9.64
C PRO A 518 -14.15 16.72 8.26
N ARG A 519 -14.89 16.99 7.21
CA ARG A 519 -14.30 17.14 5.89
C ARG A 519 -13.22 18.18 6.11
N LEU A 520 -12.00 17.72 6.36
CA LEU A 520 -10.84 18.55 6.20
C LEU A 520 -10.96 18.98 4.76
N ALA A 521 -11.53 20.16 4.60
CA ALA A 521 -11.73 20.73 3.30
C ALA A 521 -10.36 20.67 2.67
N LEU A 522 -10.27 20.00 1.55
CA LEU A 522 -9.07 19.97 0.73
C LEU A 522 -8.84 21.33 0.06
N ASP A 523 -9.67 22.30 0.42
CA ASP A 523 -9.41 23.71 0.18
C ASP A 523 -8.31 24.13 1.17
N PRO A 524 -7.08 24.35 0.71
CA PRO A 524 -6.01 24.83 1.56
C PRO A 524 -6.28 26.21 2.15
N THR A 525 -7.32 26.91 1.70
CA THR A 525 -7.76 28.22 2.18
C THR A 525 -8.91 28.12 3.19
N ALA A 526 -9.58 26.98 3.30
CA ALA A 526 -10.62 26.78 4.29
C ALA A 526 -10.03 26.54 5.68
N PRO A 527 -10.51 27.22 6.73
CA PRO A 527 -10.09 26.91 8.08
C PRO A 527 -10.43 25.44 8.39
N PRO A 528 -9.55 24.70 9.10
CA PRO A 528 -9.82 23.31 9.46
C PRO A 528 -11.14 23.26 10.24
N ASP A 529 -12.06 22.40 9.81
CA ASP A 529 -13.26 22.10 10.59
C ASP A 529 -12.82 21.35 11.85
N LEU A 530 -12.88 22.04 12.97
CA LEU A 530 -12.49 21.54 14.28
C LEU A 530 -13.66 20.87 15.02
N ALA A 531 -14.85 20.78 14.42
CA ALA A 531 -15.99 20.11 15.00
C ALA A 531 -15.69 18.61 15.13
N GLY A 532 -15.69 18.09 16.33
CA GLY A 532 -15.35 16.69 16.63
C GLY A 532 -13.90 16.44 17.06
N GLN A 533 -13.05 17.45 17.06
CA GLN A 533 -11.73 17.35 17.67
C GLN A 533 -11.80 17.49 19.21
N PRO A 534 -10.91 16.86 19.97
CA PRO A 534 -10.83 17.06 21.42
C PRO A 534 -10.77 18.57 21.74
N LYS A 535 -11.53 19.01 22.75
CA LYS A 535 -11.61 20.44 23.12
C LYS A 535 -10.24 21.09 23.38
N ALA A 536 -9.27 20.32 23.86
CA ALA A 536 -7.90 20.76 24.05
C ALA A 536 -7.20 21.10 22.72
N LEU A 537 -7.40 20.30 21.67
CA LEU A 537 -6.84 20.54 20.34
C LEU A 537 -7.49 21.75 19.66
N VAL A 538 -8.81 21.94 19.84
CA VAL A 538 -9.53 23.11 19.33
C VAL A 538 -9.00 24.40 19.97
N ARG A 539 -8.73 24.39 21.28
CA ARG A 539 -8.13 25.55 21.97
C ARG A 539 -6.70 25.83 21.50
N PHE A 540 -5.92 24.79 21.26
CA PHE A 540 -4.55 24.92 20.75
C PHE A 540 -4.54 25.53 19.34
N HIS A 541 -5.40 25.07 18.44
CA HIS A 541 -5.54 25.65 17.10
C HIS A 541 -5.99 27.11 17.12
N LYS A 542 -6.97 27.46 17.96
CA LYS A 542 -7.40 28.85 18.13
C LYS A 542 -6.32 29.76 18.70
N GLY A 543 -5.45 29.23 19.58
CA GLY A 543 -4.30 29.95 20.14
C GLY A 543 -3.19 30.23 19.14
N ILE A 544 -2.96 29.33 18.16
CA ILE A 544 -1.89 29.48 17.15
C ILE A 544 -2.33 30.35 15.97
N LEU A 545 -3.57 30.22 15.54
CA LEU A 545 -4.05 30.92 14.34
C LEU A 545 -4.44 32.38 14.62
N GLY A 546 -4.46 32.80 15.90
CA GLY A 546 -4.90 34.11 16.30
C GLY A 546 -6.35 34.36 15.84
N GLU A 547 -7.25 34.70 16.72
CA GLU A 547 -8.53 35.26 16.27
C GLU A 547 -8.20 36.47 15.41
N GLY A 548 -8.48 36.36 14.10
CA GLY A 548 -8.17 37.39 13.15
C GLY A 548 -8.77 38.73 13.64
N ARG A 549 -7.92 39.73 13.66
CA ARG A 549 -8.35 41.13 13.68
C ARG A 549 -8.82 41.51 12.28
#